data_d472d5334cb6bd01e182050ffca06fb4
#
_entry.id   d472d5334cb6bd01e182050ffca06fb4
#
_cell.length_a   1.000
_cell.length_b   1.000
_cell.length_c   1.000
_cell.angle_alpha   90.00
_cell.angle_beta   90.00
_cell.angle_gamma   90.00
#
_symmetry.space_group_name_H-M   'P 1'
#
loop_
_entity.id
_entity.type
_entity.pdbx_description
1 polymer ?
#
loop_
_entity_poly.entity_id
_entity_poly.type
_entity_poly.pdbx_seq_one_letter_code
_entity_poly.pdbx_strand_id
1 'polypeptide(L)'
;MLIVGHRGARGEAPENTLGGFRYLASLGVRAVEFDIQLSGDRIPVVIHDDRVDRTTQAHGPLADFDAGALAALDAAHHRLYPDPATPGRDIPWPRPEGIPPLSDVLTLLADFSHLQLEVKSRRPEDCERLLEILPALWR
;
A
#
# COMPACT_ATOMS: atom_id res chain seq x y z
N MET A 1 23.14 8.24 6.20
CA MET A 1 21.73 8.57 6.53
C MET A 1 20.83 7.69 5.67
N LEU A 2 19.86 7.03 6.25
CA LEU A 2 18.88 6.21 5.53
C LEU A 2 17.59 7.02 5.32
N ILE A 3 17.14 7.14 4.07
CA ILE A 3 15.84 7.73 3.73
C ILE A 3 14.85 6.60 3.57
N VAL A 4 13.77 6.62 4.36
CA VAL A 4 12.72 5.61 4.34
C VAL A 4 11.44 6.26 3.83
N GLY A 5 10.87 5.73 2.75
CA GLY A 5 9.56 6.17 2.26
C GLY A 5 8.46 5.77 3.24
N HIS A 6 7.52 6.67 3.51
CA HIS A 6 6.37 6.43 4.38
C HIS A 6 5.15 6.07 3.53
N ARG A 7 4.65 4.84 3.67
CA ARG A 7 3.59 4.26 2.82
C ARG A 7 3.92 4.38 1.33
N GLY A 8 5.19 4.16 0.98
CA GLY A 8 5.74 4.50 -0.31
C GLY A 8 6.22 5.94 -0.36
N ALA A 9 5.66 6.73 -1.27
CA ALA A 9 5.94 8.16 -1.41
C ALA A 9 4.67 8.98 -1.14
N ARG A 10 4.06 8.84 0.04
CA ARG A 10 2.74 9.36 0.39
C ARG A 10 2.52 10.85 0.08
N GLY A 11 3.56 11.66 0.16
CA GLY A 11 3.48 13.09 -0.17
C GLY A 11 3.31 13.38 -1.66
N GLU A 12 3.74 12.46 -2.53
CA GLU A 12 3.88 12.70 -3.97
C GLU A 12 3.16 11.67 -4.84
N ALA A 13 2.75 10.54 -4.28
CA ALA A 13 2.11 9.44 -4.99
C ALA A 13 1.08 8.72 -4.10
N PRO A 14 0.16 7.92 -4.67
CA PRO A 14 -0.83 7.19 -3.88
C PRO A 14 -0.21 6.28 -2.84
N GLU A 15 -0.59 6.49 -1.57
CA GLU A 15 -0.07 5.71 -0.44
C GLU A 15 -0.40 4.23 -0.57
N ASN A 16 0.54 3.38 -0.17
CA ASN A 16 0.33 1.93 -0.08
C ASN A 16 -0.17 1.30 -1.40
N THR A 17 0.32 1.80 -2.53
CA THR A 17 -0.01 1.27 -3.87
C THR A 17 1.24 0.86 -4.63
N LEU A 18 1.09 -0.05 -5.59
CA LEU A 18 2.20 -0.46 -6.46
C LEU A 18 2.76 0.73 -7.24
N GLY A 19 1.92 1.62 -7.75
CA GLY A 19 2.35 2.83 -8.43
C GLY A 19 3.12 3.79 -7.51
N GLY A 20 2.70 3.92 -6.27
CA GLY A 20 3.40 4.70 -5.25
C GLY A 20 4.78 4.14 -4.94
N PHE A 21 4.91 2.83 -4.82
CA PHE A 21 6.19 2.17 -4.60
C PHE A 21 7.12 2.27 -5.82
N ARG A 22 6.59 2.14 -7.03
CA ARG A 22 7.37 2.36 -8.27
C ARG A 22 7.88 3.80 -8.35
N TYR A 23 7.05 4.75 -7.99
CA TYR A 23 7.45 6.16 -7.93
C TYR A 23 8.61 6.36 -6.96
N LEU A 24 8.51 5.83 -5.73
CA LEU A 24 9.59 5.88 -4.74
C LEU A 24 10.89 5.27 -5.30
N ALA A 25 10.80 4.12 -5.95
CA ALA A 25 11.94 3.47 -6.59
C ALA A 25 12.57 4.34 -7.69
N SER A 26 11.76 5.08 -8.44
CA SER A 26 12.24 5.99 -9.51
C SER A 26 13.06 7.16 -8.95
N LEU A 27 12.83 7.53 -7.68
CA LEU A 27 13.63 8.55 -6.97
C LEU A 27 14.97 8.01 -6.43
N GLY A 28 15.26 6.73 -6.66
CA GLY A 28 16.48 6.08 -6.14
C GLY A 28 16.39 5.62 -4.68
N VAL A 29 15.23 5.75 -4.04
CA VAL A 29 15.02 5.28 -2.66
C VAL A 29 14.76 3.78 -2.66
N ARG A 30 15.45 3.05 -1.77
CA ARG A 30 15.38 1.59 -1.64
C ARG A 30 15.08 1.13 -0.21
N ALA A 31 14.44 2.01 0.55
CA ALA A 31 13.95 1.71 1.89
C ALA A 31 12.52 2.26 2.02
N VAL A 32 11.61 1.45 2.54
CA VAL A 32 10.20 1.83 2.62
C VAL A 32 9.53 1.21 3.84
N GLU A 33 8.60 1.98 4.40
CA GLU A 33 7.63 1.54 5.39
C GLU A 33 6.26 1.46 4.74
N PHE A 34 5.47 0.45 5.09
CA PHE A 34 4.09 0.29 4.64
C PHE A 34 3.26 -0.53 5.63
N ASP A 35 1.93 -0.40 5.50
CA ASP A 35 0.97 -0.94 6.43
C ASP A 35 0.32 -2.21 5.89
N ILE A 36 0.16 -3.24 6.73
CA ILE A 36 -0.47 -4.50 6.35
C ILE A 36 -1.67 -4.82 7.23
N GLN A 37 -2.70 -5.38 6.61
CA GLN A 37 -3.90 -5.89 7.25
C GLN A 37 -4.39 -7.14 6.51
N LEU A 38 -5.47 -7.76 6.98
CA LEU A 38 -6.13 -8.86 6.28
C LEU A 38 -7.39 -8.39 5.58
N SER A 39 -7.61 -8.84 4.35
CA SER A 39 -8.88 -8.74 3.64
C SER A 39 -9.97 -9.61 4.29
N GLY A 40 -11.20 -9.51 3.82
CA GLY A 40 -12.31 -10.33 4.30
C GLY A 40 -12.10 -11.83 4.10
N ASP A 41 -11.41 -12.23 3.03
CA ASP A 41 -11.00 -13.61 2.75
C ASP A 41 -9.62 -13.96 3.36
N ARG A 42 -9.13 -13.12 4.29
CA ARG A 42 -7.92 -13.32 5.11
C ARG A 42 -6.61 -13.42 4.30
N ILE A 43 -6.54 -12.66 3.24
CA ILE A 43 -5.31 -12.45 2.45
C ILE A 43 -4.60 -11.19 2.96
N PRO A 44 -3.28 -11.21 3.19
CA PRO A 44 -2.55 -9.99 3.53
C PRO A 44 -2.60 -8.96 2.40
N VAL A 45 -3.03 -7.75 2.74
CA VAL A 45 -3.14 -6.61 1.81
C VAL A 45 -2.44 -5.40 2.40
N VAL A 46 -2.10 -4.43 1.56
CA VAL A 46 -1.33 -3.26 1.95
C VAL A 46 -2.25 -2.05 2.00
N ILE A 47 -2.65 -1.66 3.19
CA ILE A 47 -3.55 -0.54 3.47
C ILE A 47 -3.38 -0.07 4.93
N HIS A 48 -3.47 1.23 5.16
CA HIS A 48 -3.37 1.80 6.50
C HIS A 48 -4.66 1.69 7.31
N ASP A 49 -5.80 2.12 6.74
CA ASP A 49 -7.08 2.20 7.44
C ASP A 49 -7.78 0.83 7.50
N ASP A 50 -8.62 0.64 8.48
CA ASP A 50 -9.53 -0.51 8.57
C ASP A 50 -10.81 -0.37 7.72
N ARG A 51 -10.92 0.74 6.98
CA ARG A 51 -11.98 1.05 6.02
C ARG A 51 -11.39 1.53 4.71
N VAL A 52 -12.14 1.35 3.62
CA VAL A 52 -11.68 1.76 2.27
C VAL A 52 -12.09 3.19 1.91
N ASP A 53 -12.84 3.88 2.75
CA ASP A 53 -13.51 5.15 2.45
C ASP A 53 -12.54 6.31 2.13
N ARG A 54 -11.45 6.44 2.90
CA ARG A 54 -10.55 7.60 2.78
C ARG A 54 -9.75 7.60 1.49
N THR A 55 -9.31 6.45 1.03
CA THR A 55 -8.36 6.35 -0.08
C THR A 55 -8.98 5.84 -1.37
N THR A 56 -10.23 5.32 -1.34
CA THR A 56 -10.90 4.79 -2.53
C THR A 56 -12.26 5.43 -2.76
N GLN A 57 -12.86 5.13 -3.91
CA GLN A 57 -14.24 5.52 -4.25
C GLN A 57 -15.30 4.68 -3.54
N ALA A 58 -14.91 3.57 -2.92
CA ALA A 58 -15.83 2.67 -2.22
C ALA A 58 -15.98 3.05 -0.74
N HIS A 59 -16.93 2.44 -0.06
CA HIS A 59 -17.24 2.66 1.34
C HIS A 59 -17.37 1.32 2.08
N GLY A 60 -16.96 1.29 3.32
CA GLY A 60 -17.16 0.16 4.21
C GLY A 60 -15.87 -0.35 4.86
N PRO A 61 -16.04 -1.29 5.81
CA PRO A 61 -14.92 -1.95 6.47
C PRO A 61 -14.10 -2.79 5.49
N LEU A 62 -12.79 -2.82 5.69
CA LEU A 62 -11.88 -3.66 4.91
C LEU A 62 -12.32 -5.14 4.91
N ALA A 63 -12.83 -5.61 6.06
CA ALA A 63 -13.28 -7.00 6.23
C ALA A 63 -14.48 -7.40 5.35
N ASP A 64 -15.20 -6.44 4.75
CA ASP A 64 -16.31 -6.71 3.84
C ASP A 64 -15.85 -6.97 2.40
N PHE A 65 -14.56 -6.83 2.11
CA PHE A 65 -13.99 -6.98 0.76
C PHE A 65 -13.01 -8.15 0.74
N ASP A 66 -13.09 -8.98 -0.30
CA ASP A 66 -12.01 -9.94 -0.58
C ASP A 66 -10.82 -9.24 -1.26
N ALA A 67 -9.68 -9.92 -1.34
CA ALA A 67 -8.47 -9.36 -1.92
C ALA A 67 -8.64 -8.97 -3.40
N GLY A 68 -9.41 -9.76 -4.15
CA GLY A 68 -9.71 -9.45 -5.56
C GLY A 68 -10.54 -8.19 -5.72
N ALA A 69 -11.56 -8.00 -4.88
CA ALA A 69 -12.37 -6.78 -4.86
C ALA A 69 -11.54 -5.55 -4.48
N LEU A 70 -10.64 -5.67 -3.50
CA LEU A 70 -9.74 -4.59 -3.08
C LEU A 70 -8.77 -4.20 -4.22
N ALA A 71 -8.24 -5.16 -4.95
CA ALA A 71 -7.37 -4.91 -6.08
C ALA A 71 -8.07 -4.18 -7.24
N ALA A 72 -9.38 -4.29 -7.33
CA ALA A 72 -10.20 -3.63 -8.36
C ALA A 72 -10.64 -2.20 -7.97
N LEU A 73 -10.43 -1.75 -6.72
CA LEU A 73 -10.70 -0.38 -6.29
C LEU A 73 -9.63 0.59 -6.81
N ASP A 74 -9.91 1.88 -6.70
CA ASP A 74 -8.96 2.94 -7.04
C ASP A 74 -8.51 3.70 -5.78
N ALA A 75 -7.35 3.35 -5.26
CA ALA A 75 -6.73 3.99 -4.10
C ALA A 75 -5.94 5.27 -4.45
N ALA A 76 -6.00 5.72 -5.70
CA ALA A 76 -5.49 7.02 -6.12
C ALA A 76 -6.58 8.09 -6.27
N HIS A 77 -7.84 7.69 -6.09
CA HIS A 77 -9.02 8.54 -6.35
C HIS A 77 -9.15 9.74 -5.40
N HIS A 78 -8.63 9.64 -4.20
CA HIS A 78 -8.97 10.53 -3.07
C HIS A 78 -8.32 11.91 -3.09
N ARG A 79 -7.31 12.16 -3.95
CA ARG A 79 -6.61 13.45 -3.98
C ARG A 79 -5.84 13.69 -5.28
N LEU A 80 -5.34 14.93 -5.42
CA LEU A 80 -4.38 15.31 -6.45
C LEU A 80 -2.94 15.11 -5.95
N TYR A 81 -2.00 15.02 -6.86
CA TYR A 81 -0.59 14.79 -6.60
C TYR A 81 0.26 15.82 -7.33
N PRO A 82 1.45 16.17 -6.80
CA PRO A 82 2.36 17.09 -7.47
C PRO A 82 2.70 16.65 -8.90
N ASP A 83 2.56 17.57 -9.84
CA ASP A 83 2.96 17.33 -11.24
C ASP A 83 4.50 17.37 -11.34
N PRO A 84 5.17 16.26 -11.70
CA PRO A 84 6.62 16.26 -11.83
C PRO A 84 7.15 17.17 -12.95
N ALA A 85 6.31 17.52 -13.92
CA ALA A 85 6.67 18.40 -15.03
C ALA A 85 6.44 19.88 -14.73
N THR A 86 5.58 20.24 -13.75
CA THR A 86 5.19 21.62 -13.50
C THR A 86 5.18 21.91 -12.00
N PRO A 87 6.26 22.46 -11.42
CA PRO A 87 6.33 22.79 -10.01
C PRO A 87 5.15 23.69 -9.56
N GLY A 88 4.55 23.33 -8.42
CA GLY A 88 3.41 24.06 -7.83
C GLY A 88 2.04 23.72 -8.44
N ARG A 89 1.98 22.80 -9.39
CA ARG A 89 0.74 22.26 -9.95
C ARG A 89 0.45 20.88 -9.38
N ASP A 90 -0.81 20.63 -9.04
CA ASP A 90 -1.28 19.30 -8.67
C ASP A 90 -2.18 18.71 -9.77
N ILE A 91 -2.03 17.42 -10.04
CA ILE A 91 -2.74 16.68 -11.06
C ILE A 91 -3.31 15.36 -10.50
N PRO A 92 -4.35 14.81 -11.14
CA PRO A 92 -4.78 13.44 -10.84
C PRO A 92 -3.65 12.44 -11.12
N TRP A 93 -3.62 11.36 -10.35
CA TRP A 93 -2.74 10.24 -10.68
C TRP A 93 -3.16 9.63 -12.03
N PRO A 94 -2.19 9.30 -12.92
CA PRO A 94 -2.50 9.02 -14.34
C PRO A 94 -3.26 7.71 -14.59
N ARG A 95 -3.42 6.86 -13.57
CA ARG A 95 -4.10 5.56 -13.69
C ARG A 95 -4.70 5.12 -12.37
N PRO A 96 -5.70 4.24 -12.37
CA PRO A 96 -6.18 3.60 -11.13
C PRO A 96 -5.07 2.80 -10.45
N GLU A 97 -5.09 2.81 -9.11
CA GLU A 97 -4.19 2.00 -8.29
C GLU A 97 -5.03 1.18 -7.32
N GLY A 98 -5.02 -0.14 -7.47
CA GLY A 98 -5.71 -1.03 -6.53
C GLY A 98 -5.07 -1.04 -5.15
N ILE A 99 -5.82 -1.55 -4.15
CA ILE A 99 -5.24 -1.93 -2.87
C ILE A 99 -4.53 -3.28 -3.10
N PRO A 100 -3.18 -3.33 -3.04
CA PRO A 100 -2.45 -4.50 -3.50
C PRO A 100 -2.39 -5.60 -2.45
N PRO A 101 -2.38 -6.87 -2.85
CA PRO A 101 -1.97 -7.95 -1.96
C PRO A 101 -0.49 -7.81 -1.60
N LEU A 102 -0.13 -8.22 -0.39
CA LEU A 102 1.25 -8.14 0.10
C LEU A 102 2.24 -8.86 -0.81
N SER A 103 1.85 -10.01 -1.38
CA SER A 103 2.70 -10.77 -2.31
C SER A 103 3.17 -9.95 -3.51
N ASP A 104 2.29 -9.13 -4.09
CA ASP A 104 2.65 -8.27 -5.22
C ASP A 104 3.61 -7.15 -4.80
N VAL A 105 3.39 -6.58 -3.63
CA VAL A 105 4.26 -5.55 -3.06
C VAL A 105 5.66 -6.12 -2.80
N LEU A 106 5.76 -7.29 -2.17
CA LEU A 106 7.06 -7.91 -1.90
C LEU A 106 7.81 -8.28 -3.19
N THR A 107 7.10 -8.71 -4.24
CA THR A 107 7.69 -8.96 -5.55
C THR A 107 8.27 -7.68 -6.15
N LEU A 108 7.51 -6.59 -6.09
CA LEU A 108 7.96 -5.28 -6.60
C LEU A 108 9.17 -4.75 -5.83
N LEU A 109 9.22 -4.96 -4.53
CA LEU A 109 10.25 -4.44 -3.63
C LEU A 109 11.43 -5.39 -3.42
N ALA A 110 11.59 -6.40 -4.27
CA ALA A 110 12.61 -7.45 -4.11
C ALA A 110 14.05 -6.92 -4.06
N ASP A 111 14.34 -5.78 -4.69
CA ASP A 111 15.65 -5.13 -4.69
C ASP A 111 15.81 -4.03 -3.62
N PHE A 112 14.81 -3.83 -2.78
CA PHE A 112 14.90 -2.86 -1.67
C PHE A 112 15.80 -3.40 -0.56
N SER A 113 16.60 -2.51 0.01
CA SER A 113 17.54 -2.84 1.10
C SER A 113 16.90 -2.85 2.48
N HIS A 114 15.74 -2.21 2.63
CA HIS A 114 15.04 -2.11 3.91
C HIS A 114 13.54 -2.05 3.71
N LEU A 115 12.83 -2.98 4.31
CA LEU A 115 11.37 -3.03 4.37
C LEU A 115 10.91 -3.00 5.82
N GLN A 116 10.00 -2.10 6.15
CA GLN A 116 9.38 -1.99 7.46
C GLN A 116 7.87 -2.20 7.31
N LEU A 117 7.36 -3.28 7.85
CA LEU A 117 5.94 -3.63 7.79
C LEU A 117 5.29 -3.30 9.14
N GLU A 118 4.28 -2.44 9.11
CA GLU A 118 3.46 -2.15 10.27
C GLU A 118 2.16 -2.94 10.21
N VAL A 119 1.93 -3.81 11.20
CA VAL A 119 0.67 -4.54 11.34
C VAL A 119 -0.36 -3.61 11.97
N LYS A 120 -1.40 -3.26 11.21
CA LYS A 120 -2.47 -2.36 11.67
C LYS A 120 -3.63 -3.09 12.33
N SER A 121 -3.80 -4.39 12.09
CA SER A 121 -4.84 -5.18 12.73
C SER A 121 -4.68 -5.15 14.25
N ARG A 122 -5.81 -4.95 14.94
CA ARG A 122 -5.85 -4.90 16.41
C ARG A 122 -6.42 -6.17 17.04
N ARG A 123 -7.00 -7.04 16.22
CA ARG A 123 -7.56 -8.30 16.69
C ARG A 123 -6.47 -9.34 16.83
N PRO A 124 -6.36 -10.05 17.98
CA PRO A 124 -5.33 -11.05 18.19
C PRO A 124 -5.29 -12.13 17.11
N GLU A 125 -6.45 -12.61 16.66
CA GLU A 125 -6.56 -13.65 15.63
C GLU A 125 -6.01 -13.20 14.27
N ASP A 126 -6.08 -11.91 13.94
CA ASP A 126 -5.50 -11.37 12.72
C ASP A 126 -3.97 -11.29 12.82
N CYS A 127 -3.47 -10.88 13.99
CA CYS A 127 -2.04 -10.86 14.26
C CYS A 127 -1.44 -12.28 14.22
N GLU A 128 -2.10 -13.25 14.81
CA GLU A 128 -1.69 -14.66 14.76
C GLU A 128 -1.63 -15.16 13.31
N ARG A 129 -2.69 -14.88 12.53
CA ARG A 129 -2.73 -15.26 11.11
C ARG A 129 -1.62 -14.63 10.30
N LEU A 130 -1.31 -13.35 10.51
CA LEU A 130 -0.21 -12.68 9.84
C LEU A 130 1.14 -13.29 10.22
N LEU A 131 1.37 -13.61 11.50
CA LEU A 131 2.58 -14.27 11.96
C LEU A 131 2.79 -15.66 11.33
N GLU A 132 1.71 -16.38 11.03
CA GLU A 132 1.78 -17.66 10.31
C GLU A 132 2.17 -17.49 8.84
N ILE A 133 1.65 -16.45 8.18
CA ILE A 133 1.79 -16.24 6.73
C ILE A 133 3.11 -15.56 6.37
N LEU A 134 3.51 -14.54 7.13
CA LEU A 134 4.66 -13.68 6.79
C LEU A 134 5.95 -14.45 6.54
N PRO A 135 6.35 -15.46 7.33
CA PRO A 135 7.59 -16.20 7.07
C PRO A 135 7.62 -16.89 5.71
N ALA A 136 6.46 -17.35 5.21
CA ALA A 136 6.36 -18.01 3.90
C ALA A 136 6.44 -17.02 2.74
N LEU A 137 5.92 -15.80 2.93
CA LEU A 137 5.97 -14.74 1.91
C LEU A 137 7.35 -14.07 1.82
N TRP A 138 8.13 -14.16 2.88
CA TRP A 138 9.44 -13.50 2.99
C TRP A 138 10.60 -14.27 2.37
N ARG A 139 10.36 -15.43 1.85
CA ARG A 139 11.40 -16.31 1.30
C ARG A 139 11.68 -16.06 -0.17
#